data_ca3fe3ef5a5e2c42e4e534ee969e4b93
#
_entry.id   ca3fe3ef5a5e2c42e4e534ee969e4b93
#
_cell.length_a   1.000
_cell.length_b   1.000
_cell.length_c   1.000
_cell.angle_alpha   90.00
_cell.angle_beta   90.00
_cell.angle_gamma   90.00
#
_symmetry.space_group_name_H-M   'P 1'
#
loop_
_entity.id
_entity.type
_entity.pdbx_description
1 polymer ?
#
loop_
_entity_poly.entity_id
_entity_poly.type
_entity_poly.pdbx_seq_one_letter_code
_entity_poly.pdbx_strand_id
1 'polypeptide(L)'
;MPHTPENVENNSEVSHQTTFEKHKAERWERYLQAVKQLRGKDASARMSGVHALVDLVDEWLHEENLSEDEKIKEGQLIINKLCAYICSPFTLASEYDELTQDSPTAEGIYKNREQEFYFHKAELQAEADVRLSIMKAIHARLQGPDKNTPGAWSGFEYDFSGSIFFYPVDLTHSYYTKPVHFSESVYRSSANFSGSTYRDWVGFNDSTYRGRADFSGSTYRGGADFHESIYQAEVDLSKSVYQDWVDFHESTYWGDANFSESAYRSWADFYDSTYQDEASFTDSTYLDMVSFFDSTYQEVVSFSDSAYWNGGGFSNSIYQGEVDFSNSIYVGGIGFSNSAYRGKANFSGSIYQGQVGLSNSTYEDETAFSGSIFRDEIYCGQSTNSGSSSRFTQCAPEFYNETNHQNTLFGSHNNNFTAENGRGFPIYRNLKGLPLGCTFLTPAHKKYLGNIFQAVEEISNKNKIHAPHNPEETKELSEKLRSLTQELHEWREKVTAVEGN
;
A
#
# COMPACT_ATOMS: atom_id res chain seq x y z
N MET A 1 73.95 10.99 -19.52
CA MET A 1 73.07 9.90 -19.05
C MET A 1 71.68 10.50 -18.89
N PRO A 2 70.67 10.06 -19.58
CA PRO A 2 69.35 10.64 -19.44
C PRO A 2 68.69 10.11 -18.17
N HIS A 3 68.16 11.00 -17.34
CA HIS A 3 67.28 10.68 -16.20
C HIS A 3 65.99 10.04 -16.70
N THR A 4 65.70 8.88 -16.21
CA THR A 4 64.51 8.08 -16.54
C THR A 4 63.24 8.71 -15.97
N PRO A 5 62.11 8.72 -16.70
CA PRO A 5 60.82 9.30 -16.24
C PRO A 5 60.16 8.56 -15.05
N GLU A 6 60.55 7.33 -14.74
CA GLU A 6 59.98 6.49 -13.67
C GLU A 6 60.06 7.06 -12.25
N ASN A 7 61.06 7.96 -11.98
CA ASN A 7 61.21 8.51 -10.63
C ASN A 7 60.26 9.71 -10.33
N VAL A 8 59.65 10.32 -11.36
CA VAL A 8 58.75 11.45 -11.18
C VAL A 8 57.30 10.95 -10.91
N GLU A 9 56.88 9.89 -11.62
CA GLU A 9 55.56 9.26 -11.41
C GLU A 9 55.45 8.61 -10.02
N ASN A 10 56.46 7.84 -9.60
CA ASN A 10 56.46 7.24 -8.24
C ASN A 10 56.43 8.30 -7.11
N ASN A 11 57.08 9.44 -7.26
CA ASN A 11 57.04 10.52 -6.27
C ASN A 11 55.69 11.25 -6.24
N SER A 12 54.99 11.37 -7.36
CA SER A 12 53.68 11.98 -7.40
C SER A 12 52.62 11.06 -6.78
N GLU A 13 52.64 9.76 -7.04
CA GLU A 13 51.73 8.77 -6.45
C GLU A 13 51.90 8.65 -4.91
N VAL A 14 53.15 8.59 -4.43
CA VAL A 14 53.45 8.59 -3.00
C VAL A 14 53.01 9.88 -2.33
N SER A 15 53.15 11.02 -2.99
CA SER A 15 52.67 12.31 -2.48
C SER A 15 51.15 12.40 -2.42
N HIS A 16 50.44 11.89 -3.43
CA HIS A 16 48.99 11.85 -3.47
C HIS A 16 48.42 10.90 -2.40
N GLN A 17 49.02 9.71 -2.25
CA GLN A 17 48.62 8.75 -1.25
C GLN A 17 48.84 9.25 0.19
N THR A 18 49.95 9.95 0.45
CA THR A 18 50.24 10.57 1.75
C THR A 18 49.24 11.68 2.07
N THR A 19 48.83 12.47 1.09
CA THR A 19 47.83 13.53 1.25
C THR A 19 46.45 12.96 1.51
N PHE A 20 46.06 11.91 0.82
CA PHE A 20 44.79 11.22 1.03
C PHE A 20 44.68 10.63 2.44
N GLU A 21 45.70 9.90 2.89
CA GLU A 21 45.72 9.34 4.25
C GLU A 21 45.62 10.44 5.33
N LYS A 22 46.22 11.59 5.11
CA LYS A 22 46.10 12.73 6.01
C LYS A 22 44.68 13.28 6.04
N HIS A 23 44.03 13.47 4.90
CA HIS A 23 42.65 13.93 4.82
C HIS A 23 41.68 12.92 5.45
N LYS A 24 41.94 11.62 5.28
CA LYS A 24 41.17 10.56 5.91
C LYS A 24 41.27 10.64 7.45
N ALA A 25 42.48 10.86 7.99
CA ALA A 25 42.69 11.02 9.43
C ALA A 25 41.98 12.29 9.96
N GLU A 26 42.05 13.41 9.25
CA GLU A 26 41.37 14.65 9.62
C GLU A 26 39.83 14.49 9.62
N ARG A 27 39.25 13.81 8.60
CA ARG A 27 37.81 13.46 8.57
C ARG A 27 37.42 12.58 9.76
N TRP A 28 38.25 11.60 10.11
CA TRP A 28 38.00 10.73 11.25
C TRP A 28 38.02 11.50 12.59
N GLU A 29 38.93 12.45 12.79
CA GLU A 29 38.92 13.33 13.97
C GLU A 29 37.65 14.17 14.05
N ARG A 30 37.22 14.75 12.91
CA ARG A 30 35.97 15.51 12.81
C ARG A 30 34.76 14.64 13.11
N TYR A 31 34.71 13.40 12.62
CA TYR A 31 33.69 12.42 12.95
C TYR A 31 33.59 12.17 14.45
N LEU A 32 34.71 11.88 15.12
CA LEU A 32 34.72 11.64 16.56
C LEU A 32 34.24 12.86 17.34
N GLN A 33 34.62 14.06 16.91
CA GLN A 33 34.17 15.30 17.55
C GLN A 33 32.66 15.51 17.32
N ALA A 34 32.15 15.30 16.12
CA ALA A 34 30.73 15.44 15.80
C ALA A 34 29.87 14.42 16.59
N VAL A 35 30.31 13.16 16.70
CA VAL A 35 29.65 12.14 17.54
C VAL A 35 29.65 12.54 19.03
N LYS A 36 30.71 13.17 19.53
CA LYS A 36 30.77 13.70 20.88
C LYS A 36 29.77 14.84 21.09
N GLN A 37 29.66 15.74 20.12
CA GLN A 37 28.67 16.84 20.15
C GLN A 37 27.24 16.29 20.12
N LEU A 38 26.95 15.30 19.28
CA LEU A 38 25.65 14.64 19.18
C LEU A 38 25.17 14.02 20.49
N ARG A 39 26.11 13.61 21.37
CA ARG A 39 25.83 13.11 22.74
C ARG A 39 25.74 14.21 23.79
N GLY A 40 25.93 15.46 23.41
CA GLY A 40 25.91 16.60 24.33
C GLY A 40 24.53 16.85 24.94
N LYS A 41 24.51 17.47 26.11
CA LYS A 41 23.25 17.84 26.78
C LYS A 41 22.57 19.04 26.10
N ASP A 42 23.35 19.95 25.53
CA ASP A 42 22.85 21.13 24.85
C ASP A 42 22.37 20.83 23.43
N ALA A 43 21.13 21.20 23.10
CA ALA A 43 20.53 20.99 21.79
C ALA A 43 21.31 21.68 20.66
N SER A 44 21.87 22.87 20.93
CA SER A 44 22.69 23.59 19.94
C SER A 44 23.98 22.81 19.60
N ALA A 45 24.61 22.20 20.61
CA ALA A 45 25.78 21.33 20.40
C ALA A 45 25.41 20.07 19.58
N ARG A 46 24.24 19.44 19.90
CA ARG A 46 23.77 18.28 19.15
C ARG A 46 23.48 18.63 17.69
N MET A 47 22.84 19.79 17.44
CA MET A 47 22.57 20.31 16.09
C MET A 47 23.89 20.53 15.30
N SER A 48 24.91 21.11 15.94
CA SER A 48 26.22 21.28 15.30
C SER A 48 26.87 19.93 14.96
N GLY A 49 26.68 18.92 15.82
CA GLY A 49 27.13 17.56 15.55
C GLY A 49 26.43 16.93 14.35
N VAL A 50 25.10 17.14 14.22
CA VAL A 50 24.32 16.68 13.05
C VAL A 50 24.87 17.30 11.76
N HIS A 51 25.05 18.63 11.72
CA HIS A 51 25.54 19.32 10.52
C HIS A 51 26.94 18.80 10.13
N ALA A 52 27.84 18.66 11.10
CA ALA A 52 29.18 18.14 10.82
C ALA A 52 29.17 16.70 10.29
N LEU A 53 28.24 15.82 10.76
CA LEU A 53 28.09 14.47 10.24
C LEU A 53 27.54 14.48 8.81
N VAL A 54 26.55 15.33 8.54
CA VAL A 54 25.97 15.51 7.20
C VAL A 54 27.03 15.96 6.20
N ASP A 55 27.80 17.00 6.54
CA ASP A 55 28.89 17.51 5.68
C ASP A 55 29.93 16.42 5.40
N LEU A 56 30.26 15.60 6.38
CA LEU A 56 31.20 14.49 6.23
C LEU A 56 30.71 13.41 5.25
N VAL A 57 29.40 13.08 5.24
CA VAL A 57 28.87 12.16 4.24
C VAL A 57 29.02 12.74 2.84
N ASP A 58 28.67 14.01 2.65
CA ASP A 58 28.80 14.67 1.36
C ASP A 58 30.28 14.74 0.92
N GLU A 59 31.21 15.03 1.83
CA GLU A 59 32.66 15.01 1.53
C GLU A 59 33.17 13.62 1.12
N TRP A 60 32.67 12.54 1.74
CA TRP A 60 33.03 11.18 1.33
C TRP A 60 32.53 10.85 -0.06
N LEU A 61 31.29 11.22 -0.39
CA LEU A 61 30.71 11.00 -1.72
C LEU A 61 31.44 11.77 -2.83
N HIS A 62 32.06 12.92 -2.52
CA HIS A 62 32.82 13.71 -3.48
C HIS A 62 34.33 13.38 -3.56
N GLU A 63 34.79 12.37 -2.78
CA GLU A 63 36.20 12.00 -2.78
C GLU A 63 36.60 11.26 -4.07
N GLU A 64 37.45 11.88 -4.87
CA GLU A 64 37.85 11.35 -6.19
C GLU A 64 38.77 10.13 -6.13
N ASN A 65 39.50 9.93 -5.01
CA ASN A 65 40.47 8.86 -4.86
C ASN A 65 39.85 7.54 -4.36
N LEU A 66 38.52 7.48 -4.16
CA LEU A 66 37.81 6.29 -3.73
C LEU A 66 36.91 5.75 -4.83
N SER A 67 36.76 4.43 -4.87
CA SER A 67 35.70 3.78 -5.64
C SER A 67 34.32 4.11 -5.07
N GLU A 68 33.27 3.99 -5.87
CA GLU A 68 31.90 4.24 -5.41
C GLU A 68 31.51 3.36 -4.21
N ASP A 69 31.93 2.08 -4.20
CA ASP A 69 31.68 1.16 -3.09
C ASP A 69 32.39 1.63 -1.80
N GLU A 70 33.61 2.17 -1.90
CA GLU A 70 34.32 2.69 -0.74
C GLU A 70 33.67 3.98 -0.22
N LYS A 71 33.25 4.88 -1.10
CA LYS A 71 32.50 6.10 -0.73
C LYS A 71 31.22 5.76 0.04
N ILE A 72 30.43 4.84 -0.51
CA ILE A 72 29.20 4.36 0.15
C ILE A 72 29.53 3.72 1.50
N LYS A 73 30.56 2.90 1.59
CA LYS A 73 30.95 2.26 2.87
C LYS A 73 31.31 3.27 3.96
N GLU A 74 32.10 4.29 3.66
CA GLU A 74 32.49 5.33 4.63
C GLU A 74 31.27 6.21 5.00
N GLY A 75 30.44 6.60 4.02
CA GLY A 75 29.19 7.32 4.26
C GLY A 75 28.19 6.53 5.10
N GLN A 76 28.03 5.23 4.83
CA GLN A 76 27.10 4.36 5.55
C GLN A 76 27.38 4.30 7.06
N LEU A 77 28.64 4.35 7.48
CA LEU A 77 28.98 4.39 8.92
C LEU A 77 28.38 5.62 9.61
N ILE A 78 28.35 6.75 8.90
CA ILE A 78 27.78 7.99 9.42
C ILE A 78 26.26 7.95 9.36
N ILE A 79 25.66 7.46 8.28
CA ILE A 79 24.21 7.26 8.14
C ILE A 79 23.71 6.37 9.27
N ASN A 80 24.35 5.22 9.52
CA ASN A 80 24.00 4.33 10.63
C ASN A 80 24.03 5.05 11.99
N LYS A 81 24.94 6.03 12.16
CA LYS A 81 25.02 6.82 13.40
C LYS A 81 23.87 7.81 13.51
N LEU A 82 23.43 8.42 12.41
CA LEU A 82 22.28 9.31 12.38
C LEU A 82 20.97 8.52 12.62
N CYS A 83 20.79 7.36 11.97
CA CYS A 83 19.65 6.47 12.20
C CYS A 83 19.60 6.01 13.66
N ALA A 84 20.71 5.54 14.22
CA ALA A 84 20.79 5.13 15.62
C ALA A 84 20.47 6.26 16.62
N TYR A 85 20.69 7.52 16.25
CA TYR A 85 20.26 8.67 17.07
C TYR A 85 18.72 8.82 17.02
N ILE A 86 18.11 8.69 15.86
CA ILE A 86 16.65 8.72 15.68
C ILE A 86 15.99 7.60 16.51
N CYS A 87 16.51 6.37 16.45
CA CYS A 87 16.00 5.20 17.18
C CYS A 87 16.28 5.27 18.70
N SER A 88 17.15 6.19 19.15
CA SER A 88 17.52 6.23 20.58
C SER A 88 16.31 6.62 21.44
N PRO A 89 16.09 5.93 22.58
CA PRO A 89 15.00 6.25 23.49
C PRO A 89 15.08 7.69 23.99
N PHE A 90 13.93 8.37 24.03
CA PHE A 90 13.80 9.69 24.64
C PHE A 90 12.59 9.68 25.60
N THR A 91 12.86 9.80 26.89
CA THR A 91 11.86 9.57 27.94
C THR A 91 10.61 10.43 27.77
N LEU A 92 10.77 11.71 27.42
CA LEU A 92 9.63 12.64 27.27
C LEU A 92 8.76 12.34 26.04
N ALA A 93 9.21 11.49 25.11
CA ALA A 93 8.37 11.07 23.99
C ALA A 93 7.14 10.29 24.47
N SER A 94 7.18 9.60 25.62
CA SER A 94 6.02 8.94 26.20
C SER A 94 4.93 9.91 26.68
N GLU A 95 5.31 11.15 27.00
CA GLU A 95 4.46 12.20 27.53
C GLU A 95 3.99 13.19 26.44
N TYR A 96 4.22 12.86 25.17
CA TYR A 96 3.94 13.68 24.00
C TYR A 96 2.50 14.25 23.99
N ASP A 97 1.51 13.38 24.26
CA ASP A 97 0.10 13.75 24.16
C ASP A 97 -0.28 14.87 25.17
N GLU A 98 0.36 14.90 26.35
CA GLU A 98 0.17 15.97 27.32
C GLU A 98 1.07 17.19 27.04
N LEU A 99 2.33 16.96 26.68
CA LEU A 99 3.29 18.06 26.43
C LEU A 99 2.96 18.87 25.15
N THR A 100 2.15 18.36 24.25
CA THR A 100 1.66 19.10 23.06
C THR A 100 0.51 20.06 23.40
N GLN A 101 -0.15 19.91 24.55
CA GLN A 101 -1.19 20.83 25.00
C GLN A 101 -0.63 22.22 25.30
N ASP A 102 -1.47 23.24 25.30
CA ASP A 102 -1.06 24.62 25.60
C ASP A 102 -0.69 24.82 27.09
N SER A 103 -1.31 24.04 27.97
CA SER A 103 -1.11 24.08 29.42
C SER A 103 -1.33 22.70 30.04
N PRO A 104 -0.83 22.45 31.26
CA PRO A 104 -1.09 21.22 31.99
C PRO A 104 -2.58 20.91 32.11
N THR A 105 -2.98 19.68 31.89
CA THR A 105 -4.37 19.25 32.03
C THR A 105 -4.73 19.03 33.50
N ALA A 106 -6.03 19.15 33.82
CA ALA A 106 -6.52 19.02 35.19
C ALA A 106 -6.34 17.63 35.81
N GLU A 107 -6.17 16.60 34.98
CA GLU A 107 -6.02 15.19 35.39
C GLU A 107 -4.69 14.56 34.93
N GLY A 108 -3.84 15.32 34.22
CA GLY A 108 -2.56 14.85 33.69
C GLY A 108 -1.46 14.73 34.74
N ILE A 109 -0.34 14.18 34.31
CA ILE A 109 0.84 13.97 35.16
C ILE A 109 1.48 15.30 35.61
N TYR A 110 1.24 16.40 34.88
CA TYR A 110 1.73 17.75 35.22
C TYR A 110 0.75 18.58 36.03
N LYS A 111 -0.33 17.99 36.55
CA LYS A 111 -1.26 18.69 37.44
C LYS A 111 -0.53 19.37 38.61
N ASN A 112 -0.70 20.68 38.76
CA ASN A 112 -0.03 21.54 39.75
C ASN A 112 1.53 21.58 39.62
N ARG A 113 2.07 21.18 38.42
CA ARG A 113 3.51 21.17 38.14
C ARG A 113 3.81 22.01 36.88
N GLU A 114 3.25 23.20 36.80
CA GLU A 114 3.27 24.06 35.61
C GLU A 114 4.70 24.38 35.12
N GLN A 115 5.61 24.70 36.04
CA GLN A 115 7.01 25.00 35.68
C GLN A 115 7.73 23.77 35.05
N GLU A 116 7.46 22.59 35.58
CA GLU A 116 8.03 21.37 35.06
C GLU A 116 7.42 21.01 33.69
N PHE A 117 6.13 21.25 33.49
CA PHE A 117 5.47 21.09 32.21
C PHE A 117 6.15 21.94 31.12
N TYR A 118 6.31 23.24 31.34
CA TYR A 118 6.94 24.10 30.34
C TYR A 118 8.42 23.78 30.13
N PHE A 119 9.11 23.33 31.17
CA PHE A 119 10.49 22.86 31.04
C PHE A 119 10.58 21.62 30.16
N HIS A 120 9.79 20.58 30.44
CA HIS A 120 9.76 19.35 29.66
C HIS A 120 9.24 19.59 28.23
N LYS A 121 8.24 20.47 28.06
CA LYS A 121 7.77 20.88 26.72
C LYS A 121 8.89 21.52 25.89
N ALA A 122 9.70 22.37 26.48
CA ALA A 122 10.86 22.97 25.81
C ALA A 122 11.94 21.92 25.48
N GLU A 123 12.20 20.94 26.39
CA GLU A 123 13.14 19.84 26.14
C GLU A 123 12.63 18.92 25.00
N LEU A 124 11.33 18.59 24.99
CA LEU A 124 10.70 17.81 23.93
C LEU A 124 10.87 18.49 22.58
N GLN A 125 10.57 19.81 22.51
CA GLN A 125 10.71 20.59 21.28
C GLN A 125 12.18 20.66 20.81
N ALA A 126 13.11 20.90 21.74
CA ALA A 126 14.54 20.98 21.41
C ALA A 126 15.09 19.65 20.86
N GLU A 127 14.64 18.51 21.39
CA GLU A 127 15.02 17.20 20.85
C GLU A 127 14.33 16.94 19.50
N ALA A 128 13.05 17.31 19.36
CA ALA A 128 12.33 17.25 18.08
C ALA A 128 13.08 17.99 16.97
N ASP A 129 13.55 19.22 17.27
CA ASP A 129 14.29 20.05 16.29
C ASP A 129 15.60 19.39 15.84
N VAL A 130 16.32 18.70 16.74
CA VAL A 130 17.55 17.96 16.41
C VAL A 130 17.22 16.79 15.48
N ARG A 131 16.21 15.96 15.84
CA ARG A 131 15.81 14.79 15.03
C ARG A 131 15.25 15.20 13.68
N LEU A 132 14.43 16.26 13.64
CA LEU A 132 13.93 16.84 12.40
C LEU A 132 15.06 17.35 11.49
N SER A 133 16.13 17.87 12.05
CA SER A 133 17.29 18.31 11.25
C SER A 133 17.98 17.12 10.57
N ILE A 134 18.07 15.97 11.22
CA ILE A 134 18.55 14.71 10.61
C ILE A 134 17.61 14.28 9.49
N MET A 135 16.30 14.19 9.76
CA MET A 135 15.31 13.76 8.77
C MET A 135 15.29 14.68 7.54
N LYS A 136 15.34 16.01 7.74
CA LYS A 136 15.41 16.98 6.64
C LYS A 136 16.70 16.84 5.81
N ALA A 137 17.84 16.58 6.45
CA ALA A 137 19.11 16.39 5.75
C ALA A 137 19.10 15.13 4.87
N ILE A 138 18.53 14.03 5.38
CA ILE A 138 18.32 12.79 4.65
C ILE A 138 17.32 13.02 3.50
N HIS A 139 16.15 13.60 3.79
CA HIS A 139 15.10 13.88 2.82
C HIS A 139 15.61 14.69 1.63
N ALA A 140 16.29 15.82 1.89
CA ALA A 140 16.81 16.68 0.83
C ALA A 140 17.81 15.97 -0.10
N ARG A 141 18.49 14.91 0.36
CA ARG A 141 19.50 14.16 -0.41
C ARG A 141 19.01 12.85 -1.01
N LEU A 142 17.79 12.42 -0.62
CA LEU A 142 17.08 11.31 -1.26
C LEU A 142 16.37 11.75 -2.53
N GLN A 143 16.15 13.05 -2.70
CA GLN A 143 15.51 13.62 -3.89
C GLN A 143 16.56 13.89 -4.97
N GLY A 144 16.30 13.39 -6.18
CA GLY A 144 17.12 13.67 -7.35
C GLY A 144 16.71 14.98 -8.03
N PRO A 145 17.41 15.36 -9.12
CA PRO A 145 17.13 16.58 -9.87
C PRO A 145 15.75 16.55 -10.56
N ASP A 146 15.28 15.37 -10.90
CA ASP A 146 13.97 15.13 -11.51
C ASP A 146 13.11 14.23 -10.63
N LYS A 147 11.80 14.28 -10.82
CA LYS A 147 10.86 13.43 -10.10
C LYS A 147 11.18 11.94 -10.32
N ASN A 148 11.21 11.16 -9.25
CA ASN A 148 11.50 9.72 -9.28
C ASN A 148 12.93 9.37 -9.79
N THR A 149 13.89 10.27 -9.62
CA THR A 149 15.30 9.99 -9.84
C THR A 149 16.08 9.95 -8.52
N PRO A 150 17.17 9.16 -8.45
CA PRO A 150 17.93 9.05 -7.21
C PRO A 150 18.65 10.34 -6.86
N GLY A 151 18.63 10.71 -5.58
CA GLY A 151 19.46 11.75 -5.01
C GLY A 151 20.83 11.22 -4.56
N ALA A 152 21.66 12.10 -4.05
CA ALA A 152 23.03 11.75 -3.67
C ALA A 152 23.14 10.67 -2.61
N TRP A 153 22.14 10.55 -1.71
CA TRP A 153 22.13 9.59 -0.63
C TRP A 153 21.19 8.37 -0.87
N SER A 154 20.66 8.25 -2.06
CA SER A 154 19.77 7.13 -2.43
C SER A 154 20.44 5.75 -2.39
N GLY A 155 21.77 5.71 -2.39
CA GLY A 155 22.56 4.48 -2.34
C GLY A 155 22.82 3.91 -0.95
N PHE A 156 22.37 4.58 0.11
CA PHE A 156 22.52 4.11 1.49
C PHE A 156 21.33 3.25 1.93
N GLU A 157 21.61 2.37 2.90
CA GLU A 157 20.61 1.65 3.68
C GLU A 157 20.19 2.51 4.89
N TYR A 158 18.90 2.47 5.22
CA TYR A 158 18.34 3.21 6.36
C TYR A 158 17.59 2.27 7.28
N ASP A 159 17.96 2.31 8.56
CA ASP A 159 17.27 1.54 9.61
C ASP A 159 16.74 2.52 10.68
N PHE A 160 15.43 2.72 10.65
CA PHE A 160 14.66 3.49 11.61
C PHE A 160 13.74 2.62 12.46
N SER A 161 13.93 1.29 12.43
CA SER A 161 13.08 0.34 13.16
C SER A 161 13.06 0.62 14.67
N GLY A 162 11.90 0.39 15.28
CA GLY A 162 11.68 0.65 16.71
C GLY A 162 11.69 2.12 17.13
N SER A 163 11.61 3.05 16.17
CA SER A 163 11.67 4.49 16.45
C SER A 163 10.37 5.04 17.04
N ILE A 164 10.48 6.04 17.91
CA ILE A 164 9.35 6.86 18.35
C ILE A 164 9.48 8.24 17.70
N PHE A 165 8.66 8.48 16.67
CA PHE A 165 8.58 9.76 15.98
C PHE A 165 7.52 10.65 16.67
N PHE A 166 7.97 11.50 17.58
CA PHE A 166 7.12 12.47 18.29
C PHE A 166 7.12 13.86 17.62
N TYR A 167 7.41 13.90 16.34
CA TYR A 167 7.42 15.05 15.45
C TYR A 167 6.91 14.62 14.08
N PRO A 168 6.42 15.54 13.22
CA PRO A 168 6.00 15.18 11.88
C PRO A 168 7.16 14.61 11.05
N VAL A 169 6.92 13.48 10.40
CA VAL A 169 7.87 12.88 9.45
C VAL A 169 7.46 13.29 8.04
N ASP A 170 8.38 13.87 7.29
CA ASP A 170 8.23 14.19 5.86
C ASP A 170 9.39 13.59 5.08
N LEU A 171 9.09 12.54 4.31
CA LEU A 171 9.99 11.84 3.40
C LEU A 171 9.36 11.71 2.00
N THR A 172 8.56 12.70 1.61
CA THR A 172 7.89 12.75 0.32
C THR A 172 8.88 12.72 -0.84
N HIS A 173 8.49 12.05 -1.94
CA HIS A 173 9.30 11.99 -3.16
C HIS A 173 10.74 11.48 -2.97
N SER A 174 10.98 10.70 -1.93
CA SER A 174 12.27 10.11 -1.63
C SER A 174 12.55 8.90 -2.52
N TYR A 175 13.82 8.72 -2.91
CA TYR A 175 14.23 7.61 -3.77
C TYR A 175 15.23 6.71 -3.04
N TYR A 176 14.85 5.46 -2.83
CA TYR A 176 15.66 4.45 -2.14
C TYR A 176 16.09 3.36 -3.13
N THR A 177 17.41 3.11 -3.24
CA THR A 177 17.95 2.02 -4.07
C THR A 177 18.33 0.79 -3.27
N LYS A 178 18.32 0.88 -1.95
CA LYS A 178 18.66 -0.16 -0.97
C LYS A 178 17.48 -0.38 -0.04
N PRO A 179 17.47 -1.48 0.73
CA PRO A 179 16.44 -1.73 1.73
C PRO A 179 16.32 -0.57 2.73
N VAL A 180 15.08 -0.31 3.17
CA VAL A 180 14.81 0.65 4.24
C VAL A 180 13.82 0.07 5.25
N HIS A 181 14.12 0.28 6.54
CA HIS A 181 13.36 -0.27 7.67
C HIS A 181 12.71 0.85 8.46
N PHE A 182 11.38 0.85 8.54
CA PHE A 182 10.55 1.70 9.39
C PHE A 182 9.69 0.87 10.36
N SER A 183 9.91 -0.44 10.41
CA SER A 183 9.10 -1.40 11.17
C SER A 183 9.14 -1.16 12.68
N GLU A 184 8.15 -1.67 13.41
CA GLU A 184 8.06 -1.60 14.88
C GLU A 184 8.05 -0.15 15.43
N SER A 185 7.67 0.82 14.61
CA SER A 185 7.78 2.25 14.93
C SER A 185 6.48 2.87 15.40
N VAL A 186 6.58 3.92 16.20
CA VAL A 186 5.43 4.69 16.68
C VAL A 186 5.49 6.12 16.15
N TYR A 187 4.51 6.48 15.33
CA TYR A 187 4.33 7.83 14.79
C TYR A 187 3.26 8.56 15.60
N ARG A 188 3.68 9.48 16.48
CA ARG A 188 2.76 10.25 17.34
C ARG A 188 2.16 11.46 16.64
N SER A 189 2.74 11.89 15.52
CA SER A 189 2.28 12.96 14.65
C SER A 189 2.08 12.43 13.23
N SER A 190 1.84 13.31 12.25
CA SER A 190 1.68 12.92 10.86
C SER A 190 2.96 12.30 10.28
N ALA A 191 2.78 11.31 9.39
CA ALA A 191 3.85 10.67 8.65
C ALA A 191 3.53 10.73 7.16
N ASN A 192 4.41 11.34 6.36
CA ASN A 192 4.23 11.48 4.93
C ASN A 192 5.40 10.87 4.16
N PHE A 193 5.10 9.81 3.41
CA PHE A 193 6.02 9.05 2.55
C PHE A 193 5.59 9.11 1.07
N SER A 194 4.60 9.96 0.74
CA SER A 194 3.95 9.95 -0.56
C SER A 194 4.88 10.27 -1.72
N GLY A 195 4.56 9.75 -2.89
CA GLY A 195 5.31 9.97 -4.13
C GLY A 195 6.71 9.35 -4.16
N SER A 196 7.04 8.47 -3.21
CA SER A 196 8.38 7.90 -3.05
C SER A 196 8.62 6.67 -3.94
N THR A 197 9.89 6.36 -4.19
CA THR A 197 10.30 5.17 -4.96
C THR A 197 11.19 4.27 -4.13
N TYR A 198 10.77 3.04 -3.94
CA TYR A 198 11.50 1.98 -3.26
C TYR A 198 11.94 0.93 -4.29
N ARG A 199 13.25 0.85 -4.60
CA ARG A 199 13.76 -0.13 -5.58
C ARG A 199 14.01 -1.51 -4.99
N ASP A 200 14.21 -1.57 -3.69
CA ASP A 200 14.43 -2.78 -2.91
C ASP A 200 13.33 -2.90 -1.85
N TRP A 201 13.41 -3.87 -0.99
CA TRP A 201 12.44 -4.11 0.08
C TRP A 201 12.28 -2.93 1.03
N VAL A 202 11.04 -2.68 1.46
CA VAL A 202 10.72 -1.71 2.50
C VAL A 202 9.79 -2.30 3.55
N GLY A 203 10.13 -2.10 4.84
CA GLY A 203 9.31 -2.52 5.97
C GLY A 203 8.68 -1.33 6.69
N PHE A 204 7.35 -1.38 6.85
CA PHE A 204 6.53 -0.48 7.65
C PHE A 204 5.69 -1.25 8.67
N ASN A 205 5.89 -2.57 8.75
CA ASN A 205 5.11 -3.51 9.56
C ASN A 205 5.25 -3.28 11.07
N ASP A 206 4.35 -3.88 11.86
CA ASP A 206 4.32 -3.79 13.33
C ASP A 206 4.28 -2.35 13.87
N SER A 207 3.78 -1.40 13.10
CA SER A 207 3.89 0.02 13.39
C SER A 207 2.57 0.64 13.86
N THR A 208 2.67 1.69 14.68
CA THR A 208 1.49 2.44 15.14
C THR A 208 1.53 3.87 14.63
N TYR A 209 0.54 4.23 13.82
CA TYR A 209 0.35 5.58 13.28
C TYR A 209 -0.80 6.26 14.03
N ARG A 210 -0.47 7.23 14.92
CA ARG A 210 -1.49 7.97 15.68
C ARG A 210 -2.03 9.19 14.94
N GLY A 211 -1.19 9.82 14.11
CA GLY A 211 -1.59 10.87 13.19
C GLY A 211 -1.85 10.32 11.78
N ARG A 212 -2.32 11.18 10.88
CA ARG A 212 -2.50 10.84 9.48
C ARG A 212 -1.21 10.26 8.88
N ALA A 213 -1.34 9.16 8.15
CA ALA A 213 -0.26 8.53 7.39
C ALA A 213 -0.56 8.63 5.88
N ASP A 214 0.43 9.07 5.10
CA ASP A 214 0.30 9.24 3.66
C ASP A 214 1.43 8.51 2.92
N PHE A 215 1.08 7.46 2.18
CA PHE A 215 1.97 6.66 1.33
C PHE A 215 1.59 6.76 -0.15
N SER A 216 0.65 7.65 -0.49
CA SER A 216 0.00 7.71 -1.79
C SER A 216 0.98 8.02 -2.93
N GLY A 217 0.64 7.58 -4.13
CA GLY A 217 1.39 7.86 -5.35
C GLY A 217 2.80 7.29 -5.39
N SER A 218 3.09 6.29 -4.55
CA SER A 218 4.42 5.70 -4.40
C SER A 218 4.65 4.52 -5.34
N THR A 219 5.91 4.21 -5.62
CA THR A 219 6.31 3.08 -6.46
C THR A 219 7.19 2.11 -5.67
N TYR A 220 6.67 0.92 -5.44
CA TYR A 220 7.36 -0.17 -4.77
C TYR A 220 7.82 -1.20 -5.82
N ARG A 221 9.14 -1.28 -6.05
CA ARG A 221 9.72 -2.21 -7.02
C ARG A 221 10.15 -3.51 -6.39
N GLY A 222 10.58 -3.49 -5.13
CA GLY A 222 10.78 -4.65 -4.27
C GLY A 222 9.55 -4.90 -3.41
N GLY A 223 9.60 -5.93 -2.56
CA GLY A 223 8.53 -6.23 -1.61
C GLY A 223 8.24 -5.07 -0.66
N ALA A 224 6.98 -4.86 -0.31
CA ALA A 224 6.55 -3.84 0.63
C ALA A 224 5.72 -4.47 1.76
N ASP A 225 6.10 -4.18 2.98
CA ASP A 225 5.57 -4.84 4.14
C ASP A 225 4.92 -3.84 5.10
N PHE A 226 3.61 -3.96 5.30
CA PHE A 226 2.77 -3.09 6.13
C PHE A 226 1.97 -3.88 7.18
N HIS A 227 2.20 -5.20 7.30
CA HIS A 227 1.37 -6.09 8.12
C HIS A 227 1.39 -5.73 9.62
N GLU A 228 0.42 -6.25 10.37
CA GLU A 228 0.29 -6.10 11.82
C GLU A 228 0.37 -4.63 12.32
N SER A 229 -0.08 -3.68 11.49
CA SER A 229 0.02 -2.24 11.79
C SER A 229 -1.30 -1.64 12.27
N ILE A 230 -1.21 -0.60 13.09
CA ILE A 230 -2.36 0.11 13.65
C ILE A 230 -2.38 1.55 13.15
N TYR A 231 -3.42 1.90 12.40
CA TYR A 231 -3.66 3.25 11.89
C TYR A 231 -4.81 3.88 12.67
N GLN A 232 -4.47 4.79 13.61
CA GLN A 232 -5.47 5.43 14.49
C GLN A 232 -6.17 6.63 13.86
N ALA A 233 -5.66 7.14 12.75
CA ALA A 233 -6.25 8.21 11.95
C ALA A 233 -6.29 7.78 10.49
N GLU A 234 -6.75 8.66 9.59
CA GLU A 234 -6.77 8.43 8.14
C GLU A 234 -5.42 7.94 7.60
N VAL A 235 -5.47 6.93 6.74
CA VAL A 235 -4.32 6.46 5.96
C VAL A 235 -4.61 6.49 4.46
N ASP A 236 -3.69 7.07 3.70
CA ASP A 236 -3.76 7.12 2.24
C ASP A 236 -2.64 6.29 1.59
N LEU A 237 -3.01 5.19 0.94
CA LEU A 237 -2.14 4.27 0.20
C LEU A 237 -2.49 4.26 -1.30
N SER A 238 -3.36 5.20 -1.73
CA SER A 238 -3.90 5.28 -3.08
C SER A 238 -2.87 5.62 -4.15
N LYS A 239 -3.23 5.40 -5.40
CA LYS A 239 -2.44 5.79 -6.59
C LYS A 239 -1.04 5.21 -6.63
N SER A 240 -0.85 4.09 -5.94
CA SER A 240 0.45 3.44 -5.77
C SER A 240 0.66 2.28 -6.74
N VAL A 241 1.92 1.99 -7.04
CA VAL A 241 2.29 0.89 -7.94
C VAL A 241 3.17 -0.10 -7.17
N TYR A 242 2.64 -1.28 -6.93
CA TYR A 242 3.35 -2.40 -6.32
C TYR A 242 3.79 -3.36 -7.42
N GLN A 243 5.11 -3.43 -7.69
CA GLN A 243 5.67 -4.28 -8.75
C GLN A 243 5.99 -5.69 -8.27
N ASP A 244 6.27 -5.84 -6.98
CA ASP A 244 6.46 -7.11 -6.29
C ASP A 244 5.35 -7.28 -5.24
N TRP A 245 5.45 -8.29 -4.35
CA TRP A 245 4.46 -8.57 -3.32
C TRP A 245 4.27 -7.39 -2.36
N VAL A 246 3.06 -7.26 -1.86
CA VAL A 246 2.73 -6.34 -0.78
C VAL A 246 1.84 -7.00 0.25
N ASP A 247 2.12 -6.71 1.50
CA ASP A 247 1.48 -7.32 2.65
C ASP A 247 0.88 -6.27 3.58
N PHE A 248 -0.45 -6.35 3.80
CA PHE A 248 -1.22 -5.48 4.69
C PHE A 248 -2.00 -6.29 5.73
N HIS A 249 -1.74 -7.61 5.84
CA HIS A 249 -2.55 -8.50 6.67
C HIS A 249 -2.50 -8.17 8.17
N GLU A 250 -3.48 -8.68 8.91
CA GLU A 250 -3.60 -8.53 10.37
C GLU A 250 -3.52 -7.09 10.87
N SER A 251 -3.90 -6.11 10.01
CA SER A 251 -3.82 -4.69 10.32
C SER A 251 -5.15 -4.12 10.82
N THR A 252 -5.08 -3.07 11.64
CA THR A 252 -6.25 -2.39 12.18
C THR A 252 -6.29 -0.93 11.75
N TYR A 253 -7.36 -0.55 11.08
CA TYR A 253 -7.64 0.79 10.57
C TYR A 253 -8.80 1.40 11.37
N TRP A 254 -8.50 2.41 12.21
CA TRP A 254 -9.52 3.09 13.03
C TRP A 254 -10.13 4.30 12.32
N GLY A 255 -9.38 4.96 11.44
CA GLY A 255 -9.86 6.00 10.55
C GLY A 255 -9.99 5.50 9.12
N ASP A 256 -10.40 6.41 8.21
CA ASP A 256 -10.55 6.11 6.78
C ASP A 256 -9.28 5.50 6.18
N ALA A 257 -9.46 4.42 5.40
CA ALA A 257 -8.37 3.72 4.74
C ALA A 257 -8.56 3.74 3.21
N ASN A 258 -7.66 4.43 2.51
CA ASN A 258 -7.76 4.61 1.07
C ASN A 258 -6.66 3.84 0.33
N PHE A 259 -7.04 2.79 -0.42
CA PHE A 259 -6.18 1.97 -1.29
C PHE A 259 -6.52 2.13 -2.78
N SER A 260 -7.36 3.10 -3.14
CA SER A 260 -7.93 3.25 -4.47
C SER A 260 -6.91 3.62 -5.55
N GLU A 261 -7.29 3.47 -6.81
CA GLU A 261 -6.53 3.87 -8.00
C GLU A 261 -5.12 3.23 -8.07
N SER A 262 -4.93 2.06 -7.43
CA SER A 262 -3.62 1.41 -7.28
C SER A 262 -3.42 0.21 -8.22
N ALA A 263 -2.17 -0.10 -8.53
CA ALA A 263 -1.82 -1.23 -9.39
C ALA A 263 -0.95 -2.25 -8.64
N TYR A 264 -1.50 -3.43 -8.43
CA TYR A 264 -0.85 -4.56 -7.78
C TYR A 264 -0.45 -5.59 -8.85
N ARG A 265 0.86 -5.76 -9.10
CA ARG A 265 1.38 -6.60 -10.18
C ARG A 265 1.74 -8.00 -9.75
N SER A 266 1.98 -8.19 -8.48
CA SER A 266 2.23 -9.47 -7.83
C SER A 266 1.17 -9.68 -6.75
N TRP A 267 1.37 -10.65 -5.89
CA TRP A 267 0.48 -10.97 -4.80
C TRP A 267 0.28 -9.80 -3.82
N ALA A 268 -0.98 -9.54 -3.45
CA ALA A 268 -1.36 -8.53 -2.47
C ALA A 268 -2.23 -9.18 -1.38
N ASP A 269 -1.87 -8.96 -0.12
CA ASP A 269 -2.56 -9.56 1.00
C ASP A 269 -3.17 -8.51 1.93
N PHE A 270 -4.48 -8.65 2.18
CA PHE A 270 -5.28 -7.82 3.08
C PHE A 270 -6.08 -8.65 4.07
N TYR A 271 -5.73 -9.95 4.23
CA TYR A 271 -6.52 -10.86 5.05
C TYR A 271 -6.44 -10.52 6.55
N ASP A 272 -7.43 -11.01 7.31
CA ASP A 272 -7.52 -10.91 8.77
C ASP A 272 -7.39 -9.46 9.32
N SER A 273 -7.87 -8.49 8.51
CA SER A 273 -7.76 -7.07 8.83
C SER A 273 -9.10 -6.50 9.33
N THR A 274 -9.03 -5.47 10.16
CA THR A 274 -10.20 -4.78 10.71
C THR A 274 -10.23 -3.32 10.29
N TYR A 275 -11.32 -2.93 9.60
CA TYR A 275 -11.61 -1.58 9.15
C TYR A 275 -12.77 -1.04 9.98
N GLN A 276 -12.52 -0.02 10.83
CA GLN A 276 -13.53 0.53 11.74
C GLN A 276 -14.29 1.69 11.13
N ASP A 277 -13.68 2.41 10.17
CA ASP A 277 -14.28 3.51 9.42
C ASP A 277 -14.31 3.14 7.91
N GLU A 278 -14.58 4.11 7.02
CA GLU A 278 -14.71 3.85 5.59
C GLU A 278 -13.41 3.30 4.96
N ALA A 279 -13.56 2.28 4.08
CA ALA A 279 -12.43 1.72 3.35
C ALA A 279 -12.69 1.72 1.84
N SER A 280 -11.70 2.17 1.05
CA SER A 280 -11.81 2.25 -0.40
C SER A 280 -10.69 1.48 -1.10
N PHE A 281 -11.09 0.53 -1.98
CA PHE A 281 -10.22 -0.23 -2.88
C PHE A 281 -10.62 -0.02 -4.35
N THR A 282 -11.33 1.08 -4.64
CA THR A 282 -11.94 1.35 -5.95
C THR A 282 -10.90 1.64 -7.03
N ASP A 283 -11.30 1.50 -8.30
CA ASP A 283 -10.47 1.84 -9.47
C ASP A 283 -9.10 1.15 -9.51
N SER A 284 -8.97 0.00 -8.84
CA SER A 284 -7.70 -0.70 -8.67
C SER A 284 -7.52 -1.88 -9.63
N THR A 285 -6.28 -2.22 -9.94
CA THR A 285 -5.94 -3.32 -10.83
C THR A 285 -5.06 -4.35 -10.12
N TYR A 286 -5.55 -5.57 -10.01
CA TYR A 286 -4.84 -6.72 -9.42
C TYR A 286 -4.48 -7.71 -10.52
N LEU A 287 -3.19 -7.79 -10.86
CA LEU A 287 -2.71 -8.67 -11.94
C LEU A 287 -2.43 -10.10 -11.46
N ASP A 288 -2.22 -10.29 -10.17
CA ASP A 288 -2.07 -11.60 -9.54
C ASP A 288 -3.13 -11.80 -8.45
N MET A 289 -3.01 -12.88 -7.68
CA MET A 289 -3.96 -13.17 -6.60
C MET A 289 -4.00 -12.05 -5.56
N VAL A 290 -5.20 -11.73 -5.10
CA VAL A 290 -5.42 -10.83 -3.96
C VAL A 290 -6.29 -11.51 -2.92
N SER A 291 -5.98 -11.28 -1.66
CA SER A 291 -6.67 -11.86 -0.52
C SER A 291 -7.30 -10.78 0.36
N PHE A 292 -8.61 -10.87 0.58
CA PHE A 292 -9.40 -10.06 1.51
C PHE A 292 -10.18 -10.97 2.48
N PHE A 293 -9.70 -12.21 2.69
CA PHE A 293 -10.38 -13.18 3.55
C PHE A 293 -10.39 -12.76 5.01
N ASP A 294 -11.32 -13.34 5.78
CA ASP A 294 -11.35 -13.29 7.23
C ASP A 294 -11.37 -11.86 7.82
N SER A 295 -11.73 -10.86 7.00
CA SER A 295 -11.67 -9.45 7.38
C SER A 295 -13.02 -8.91 7.89
N THR A 296 -12.95 -7.85 8.71
CA THR A 296 -14.13 -7.20 9.27
C THR A 296 -14.19 -5.73 8.84
N TYR A 297 -15.30 -5.34 8.21
CA TYR A 297 -15.60 -3.98 7.78
C TYR A 297 -16.80 -3.47 8.57
N GLN A 298 -16.60 -2.44 9.40
CA GLN A 298 -17.65 -1.95 10.31
C GLN A 298 -18.55 -0.92 9.65
N GLU A 299 -17.97 -0.06 8.79
CA GLU A 299 -18.67 0.97 8.02
C GLU A 299 -18.68 0.63 6.51
N VAL A 300 -18.85 1.60 5.65
CA VAL A 300 -18.92 1.43 4.20
C VAL A 300 -17.57 0.97 3.64
N VAL A 301 -17.61 -0.05 2.78
CA VAL A 301 -16.42 -0.47 2.02
C VAL A 301 -16.74 -0.59 0.53
N SER A 302 -15.84 -0.08 -0.31
CA SER A 302 -15.99 -0.19 -1.76
C SER A 302 -14.80 -0.89 -2.42
N PHE A 303 -15.11 -1.89 -3.26
CA PHE A 303 -14.22 -2.61 -4.16
C PHE A 303 -14.62 -2.39 -5.62
N SER A 304 -15.45 -1.39 -5.90
CA SER A 304 -16.05 -1.16 -7.20
C SER A 304 -15.04 -0.68 -8.25
N ASP A 305 -15.44 -0.74 -9.50
CA ASP A 305 -14.72 -0.24 -10.68
C ASP A 305 -13.30 -0.84 -10.82
N SER A 306 -13.07 -2.04 -10.28
CA SER A 306 -11.76 -2.69 -10.16
C SER A 306 -11.62 -3.90 -11.09
N ALA A 307 -10.37 -4.28 -11.40
CA ALA A 307 -10.08 -5.40 -12.26
C ALA A 307 -9.21 -6.46 -11.56
N TYR A 308 -9.72 -7.67 -11.42
CA TYR A 308 -9.10 -8.82 -10.77
C TYR A 308 -8.76 -9.89 -11.82
N TRP A 309 -7.48 -9.93 -12.28
CA TRP A 309 -7.06 -10.73 -13.42
C TRP A 309 -6.69 -12.18 -13.12
N ASN A 310 -6.37 -12.50 -11.87
CA ASN A 310 -6.00 -13.87 -11.47
C ASN A 310 -6.84 -14.41 -10.31
N GLY A 311 -8.05 -13.89 -10.15
CA GLY A 311 -8.91 -14.27 -9.04
C GLY A 311 -8.68 -13.47 -7.77
N GLY A 312 -9.54 -13.70 -6.79
CA GLY A 312 -9.48 -13.02 -5.50
C GLY A 312 -10.38 -13.72 -4.48
N GLY A 313 -10.17 -13.40 -3.23
CA GLY A 313 -10.92 -13.98 -2.13
C GLY A 313 -11.48 -12.92 -1.20
N PHE A 314 -12.82 -12.94 -1.03
CA PHE A 314 -13.59 -12.10 -0.11
C PHE A 314 -14.40 -12.95 0.88
N SER A 315 -14.03 -14.22 1.00
CA SER A 315 -14.77 -15.19 1.83
C SER A 315 -14.46 -15.04 3.31
N ASN A 316 -15.31 -15.59 4.15
CA ASN A 316 -15.20 -15.61 5.62
C ASN A 316 -15.26 -14.22 6.28
N SER A 317 -15.75 -13.20 5.59
CA SER A 317 -15.67 -11.82 6.03
C SER A 317 -16.99 -11.30 6.60
N ILE A 318 -16.92 -10.24 7.41
CA ILE A 318 -18.06 -9.59 8.03
C ILE A 318 -18.15 -8.15 7.50
N TYR A 319 -19.24 -7.85 6.79
CA TYR A 319 -19.59 -6.52 6.30
C TYR A 319 -20.74 -5.98 7.14
N GLN A 320 -20.46 -5.07 8.08
CA GLN A 320 -21.49 -4.49 8.95
C GLN A 320 -22.21 -3.33 8.27
N GLY A 321 -21.46 -2.49 7.53
CA GLY A 321 -21.98 -1.44 6.69
C GLY A 321 -22.32 -1.92 5.27
N GLU A 322 -22.55 -0.97 4.37
CA GLU A 322 -22.76 -1.21 2.95
C GLU A 322 -21.46 -1.68 2.28
N VAL A 323 -21.55 -2.66 1.38
CA VAL A 323 -20.41 -3.10 0.57
C VAL A 323 -20.72 -3.01 -0.91
N ASP A 324 -19.77 -2.41 -1.66
CA ASP A 324 -19.89 -2.24 -3.10
C ASP A 324 -18.81 -3.02 -3.87
N PHE A 325 -19.22 -4.05 -4.63
CA PHE A 325 -18.42 -4.83 -5.57
C PHE A 325 -18.80 -4.55 -7.02
N SER A 326 -19.55 -3.50 -7.27
CA SER A 326 -20.15 -3.23 -8.59
C SER A 326 -19.12 -2.82 -9.63
N ASN A 327 -19.52 -2.89 -10.88
CA ASN A 327 -18.76 -2.42 -12.04
C ASN A 327 -17.34 -3.00 -12.15
N SER A 328 -17.10 -4.19 -11.61
CA SER A 328 -15.78 -4.80 -11.56
C SER A 328 -15.62 -5.97 -12.54
N ILE A 329 -14.39 -6.30 -12.89
CA ILE A 329 -14.07 -7.40 -13.80
C ILE A 329 -13.29 -8.47 -13.03
N TYR A 330 -13.83 -9.68 -13.01
CA TYR A 330 -13.22 -10.84 -12.34
C TYR A 330 -12.91 -11.93 -13.37
N VAL A 331 -11.62 -12.15 -13.66
CA VAL A 331 -11.18 -13.09 -14.71
C VAL A 331 -10.97 -14.49 -14.14
N GLY A 332 -10.34 -14.62 -12.98
CA GLY A 332 -10.23 -15.88 -12.25
C GLY A 332 -11.50 -16.24 -11.50
N GLY A 333 -11.49 -17.36 -10.80
CA GLY A 333 -12.55 -17.70 -9.85
C GLY A 333 -12.56 -16.73 -8.68
N ILE A 334 -13.77 -16.38 -8.18
CA ILE A 334 -13.93 -15.42 -7.08
C ILE A 334 -14.80 -16.01 -5.98
N GLY A 335 -14.37 -15.85 -4.72
CA GLY A 335 -15.06 -16.36 -3.55
C GLY A 335 -15.66 -15.24 -2.70
N PHE A 336 -16.98 -15.28 -2.44
CA PHE A 336 -17.73 -14.44 -1.51
C PHE A 336 -18.47 -15.30 -0.47
N SER A 337 -18.03 -16.54 -0.30
CA SER A 337 -18.70 -17.54 0.53
C SER A 337 -18.39 -17.37 2.01
N ASN A 338 -19.25 -17.97 2.86
CA ASN A 338 -19.06 -18.00 4.32
C ASN A 338 -19.07 -16.62 5.00
N SER A 339 -19.70 -15.62 4.40
CA SER A 339 -19.64 -14.23 4.83
C SER A 339 -20.96 -13.72 5.38
N ALA A 340 -20.91 -12.70 6.22
CA ALA A 340 -22.08 -12.02 6.76
C ALA A 340 -22.16 -10.60 6.19
N TYR A 341 -23.20 -10.35 5.39
CA TYR A 341 -23.52 -9.04 4.81
C TYR A 341 -24.69 -8.45 5.59
N ARG A 342 -24.42 -7.52 6.51
CA ARG A 342 -25.44 -6.89 7.36
C ARG A 342 -26.05 -5.65 6.74
N GLY A 343 -25.26 -4.88 6.01
CA GLY A 343 -25.71 -3.78 5.16
C GLY A 343 -26.01 -4.23 3.73
N LYS A 344 -26.30 -3.28 2.87
CA LYS A 344 -26.53 -3.53 1.44
C LYS A 344 -25.28 -4.12 0.77
N ALA A 345 -25.49 -5.10 -0.11
CA ALA A 345 -24.42 -5.74 -0.87
C ALA A 345 -24.67 -5.56 -2.38
N ASN A 346 -23.83 -4.78 -3.03
CA ASN A 346 -23.96 -4.44 -4.44
C ASN A 346 -22.92 -5.19 -5.30
N PHE A 347 -23.36 -6.13 -6.11
CA PHE A 347 -22.57 -6.87 -7.11
C PHE A 347 -22.96 -6.51 -8.55
N SER A 348 -23.73 -5.44 -8.74
CA SER A 348 -24.32 -5.09 -10.02
C SER A 348 -23.28 -4.60 -11.03
N GLY A 349 -23.59 -4.71 -12.30
CA GLY A 349 -22.74 -4.17 -13.35
C GLY A 349 -21.38 -4.82 -13.52
N SER A 350 -21.15 -6.00 -12.95
CA SER A 350 -19.83 -6.66 -12.97
C SER A 350 -19.76 -7.78 -14.03
N ILE A 351 -18.54 -8.12 -14.45
CA ILE A 351 -18.28 -9.20 -15.41
C ILE A 351 -17.47 -10.29 -14.72
N TYR A 352 -18.05 -11.47 -14.57
CA TYR A 352 -17.44 -12.64 -13.99
C TYR A 352 -17.10 -13.66 -15.09
N GLN A 353 -15.82 -13.87 -15.37
CA GLN A 353 -15.37 -14.87 -16.35
C GLN A 353 -15.28 -16.25 -15.72
N GLY A 354 -14.71 -16.34 -14.50
CA GLY A 354 -14.56 -17.57 -13.75
C GLY A 354 -15.78 -17.89 -12.87
N GLN A 355 -15.67 -18.96 -12.11
CA GLN A 355 -16.70 -19.38 -11.17
C GLN A 355 -16.91 -18.37 -10.03
N VAL A 356 -18.15 -18.18 -9.60
CA VAL A 356 -18.51 -17.29 -8.51
C VAL A 356 -19.11 -18.09 -7.35
N GLY A 357 -18.45 -18.08 -6.20
CA GLY A 357 -18.91 -18.72 -4.98
C GLY A 357 -19.60 -17.73 -4.05
N LEU A 358 -20.90 -17.93 -3.78
CA LEU A 358 -21.69 -17.15 -2.83
C LEU A 358 -22.25 -18.00 -1.70
N SER A 359 -21.90 -19.30 -1.63
CA SER A 359 -22.53 -20.27 -0.73
C SER A 359 -22.24 -20.00 0.76
N ASN A 360 -23.13 -20.47 1.62
CA ASN A 360 -23.01 -20.37 3.08
C ASN A 360 -22.89 -18.93 3.62
N SER A 361 -23.43 -17.94 2.90
CA SER A 361 -23.42 -16.53 3.31
C SER A 361 -24.81 -16.08 3.77
N THR A 362 -24.84 -15.09 4.65
CA THR A 362 -26.08 -14.44 5.09
C THR A 362 -26.12 -13.02 4.60
N TYR A 363 -27.19 -12.67 3.91
CA TYR A 363 -27.48 -11.32 3.41
C TYR A 363 -28.66 -10.77 4.20
N GLU A 364 -28.42 -9.76 5.02
CA GLU A 364 -29.42 -9.20 5.96
C GLU A 364 -30.11 -7.95 5.39
N ASP A 365 -29.67 -7.43 4.24
CA ASP A 365 -30.26 -6.28 3.56
C ASP A 365 -30.32 -6.53 2.03
N GLU A 366 -30.64 -5.49 1.24
CA GLU A 366 -30.73 -5.53 -0.22
C GLU A 366 -29.45 -6.09 -0.86
N THR A 367 -29.62 -7.01 -1.79
CA THR A 367 -28.51 -7.60 -2.54
C THR A 367 -28.76 -7.49 -4.03
N ALA A 368 -27.89 -6.79 -4.76
CA ALA A 368 -28.06 -6.51 -6.18
C ALA A 368 -27.00 -7.18 -7.05
N PHE A 369 -27.46 -7.82 -8.15
CA PHE A 369 -26.64 -8.42 -9.21
C PHE A 369 -27.05 -7.92 -10.60
N SER A 370 -27.95 -6.95 -10.68
CA SER A 370 -28.52 -6.46 -11.94
C SER A 370 -27.46 -5.91 -12.89
N GLY A 371 -27.63 -6.11 -14.20
CA GLY A 371 -26.69 -5.65 -15.21
C GLY A 371 -25.35 -6.39 -15.25
N SER A 372 -25.21 -7.50 -14.53
CA SER A 372 -23.98 -8.29 -14.49
C SER A 372 -23.94 -9.40 -15.55
N ILE A 373 -22.73 -9.89 -15.84
CA ILE A 373 -22.50 -10.99 -16.76
C ILE A 373 -21.73 -12.10 -16.02
N PHE A 374 -22.36 -13.26 -15.89
CA PHE A 374 -21.72 -14.48 -15.38
C PHE A 374 -21.42 -15.42 -16.54
N ARG A 375 -20.16 -15.49 -16.99
CA ARG A 375 -19.78 -16.35 -18.12
C ARG A 375 -19.70 -17.82 -17.73
N ASP A 376 -19.17 -18.09 -16.54
CA ASP A 376 -19.09 -19.42 -15.95
C ASP A 376 -20.17 -19.60 -14.86
N GLU A 377 -20.02 -20.53 -13.98
CA GLU A 377 -21.03 -20.95 -13.01
C GLU A 377 -21.08 -20.03 -11.78
N ILE A 378 -22.30 -19.77 -11.29
CA ILE A 378 -22.54 -19.12 -9.99
C ILE A 378 -23.20 -20.10 -9.03
N TYR A 379 -22.74 -20.11 -7.79
CA TYR A 379 -23.18 -20.99 -6.73
C TYR A 379 -23.71 -20.19 -5.51
N CYS A 380 -25.03 -20.05 -5.40
CA CYS A 380 -25.69 -19.56 -4.18
C CYS A 380 -25.97 -20.70 -3.19
N GLY A 381 -26.11 -21.95 -3.70
CA GLY A 381 -26.25 -23.18 -2.90
C GLY A 381 -24.93 -23.93 -2.78
N GLN A 382 -25.01 -25.13 -2.19
CA GLN A 382 -23.84 -26.01 -2.03
C GLN A 382 -23.06 -26.15 -3.36
N SER A 383 -21.79 -25.81 -3.35
CA SER A 383 -20.84 -26.41 -4.25
C SER A 383 -20.51 -27.82 -3.77
N THR A 384 -20.18 -28.71 -4.65
CA THR A 384 -20.23 -30.17 -4.60
C THR A 384 -19.71 -30.93 -3.35
N ASN A 385 -19.14 -30.28 -2.29
CA ASN A 385 -18.48 -31.05 -1.23
C ASN A 385 -18.71 -30.68 0.24
N SER A 386 -19.24 -29.55 0.61
CA SER A 386 -19.72 -29.24 1.98
C SER A 386 -20.08 -27.75 2.10
N GLY A 387 -21.26 -27.40 2.47
CA GLY A 387 -21.65 -26.03 2.72
C GLY A 387 -23.18 -25.92 2.76
N SER A 388 -23.67 -24.93 3.48
CA SER A 388 -25.07 -24.56 3.46
C SER A 388 -25.36 -23.63 2.29
N SER A 389 -26.64 -23.58 1.87
CA SER A 389 -27.09 -22.57 0.91
C SER A 389 -27.09 -21.19 1.56
N SER A 390 -26.88 -20.16 0.78
CA SER A 390 -26.95 -18.78 1.25
C SER A 390 -28.36 -18.38 1.62
N ARG A 391 -28.48 -17.42 2.51
CA ARG A 391 -29.74 -16.96 3.07
C ARG A 391 -29.91 -15.46 2.84
N PHE A 392 -31.03 -15.05 2.24
CA PHE A 392 -31.42 -13.67 2.04
C PHE A 392 -32.60 -13.38 2.99
N THR A 393 -32.39 -12.54 4.01
CA THR A 393 -33.33 -12.44 5.13
C THR A 393 -34.33 -11.31 5.02
N GLN A 394 -34.03 -10.24 4.29
CA GLN A 394 -34.91 -9.07 4.14
C GLN A 394 -35.71 -9.10 2.83
N CYS A 395 -35.06 -9.42 1.72
CA CYS A 395 -35.67 -9.50 0.40
C CYS A 395 -34.98 -10.55 -0.46
N ALA A 396 -35.59 -10.94 -1.59
CA ALA A 396 -34.91 -11.76 -2.59
C ALA A 396 -33.83 -10.93 -3.31
N PRO A 397 -32.69 -11.53 -3.68
CA PRO A 397 -31.65 -10.81 -4.41
C PRO A 397 -32.15 -10.37 -5.78
N GLU A 398 -31.74 -9.16 -6.19
CA GLU A 398 -32.14 -8.55 -7.44
C GLU A 398 -31.15 -8.92 -8.57
N PHE A 399 -31.64 -9.65 -9.60
CA PHE A 399 -30.88 -9.97 -10.81
C PHE A 399 -31.37 -9.20 -12.04
N TYR A 400 -32.47 -8.47 -11.92
CA TYR A 400 -33.03 -7.63 -12.96
C TYR A 400 -33.55 -6.34 -12.36
N ASN A 401 -33.08 -5.22 -12.85
CA ASN A 401 -33.53 -3.91 -12.39
C ASN A 401 -34.67 -3.41 -13.30
N GLU A 402 -35.88 -3.34 -12.75
CA GLU A 402 -37.08 -2.87 -13.48
C GLU A 402 -37.01 -1.37 -13.83
N THR A 403 -36.30 -0.59 -13.02
CA THR A 403 -36.20 0.86 -13.20
C THR A 403 -35.21 1.22 -14.31
N ASN A 404 -34.05 0.57 -14.33
CA ASN A 404 -33.00 0.83 -15.33
C ASN A 404 -33.08 -0.11 -16.53
N HIS A 405 -34.03 -1.06 -16.52
CA HIS A 405 -34.16 -2.12 -17.52
C HIS A 405 -32.84 -2.85 -17.79
N GLN A 406 -32.06 -3.11 -16.72
CA GLN A 406 -30.80 -3.83 -16.82
C GLN A 406 -30.99 -5.30 -16.51
N ASN A 407 -30.58 -6.15 -17.44
CA ASN A 407 -30.71 -7.60 -17.40
C ASN A 407 -29.36 -8.24 -17.02
N THR A 408 -29.41 -9.28 -16.18
CA THR A 408 -28.23 -10.12 -15.91
C THR A 408 -28.15 -11.27 -16.91
N LEU A 409 -26.95 -11.50 -17.46
CA LEU A 409 -26.70 -12.50 -18.49
C LEU A 409 -25.87 -13.68 -17.96
N PHE A 410 -26.26 -14.89 -18.33
CA PHE A 410 -25.60 -16.11 -17.86
C PHE A 410 -25.03 -16.94 -19.02
N GLY A 411 -23.80 -17.43 -18.86
CA GLY A 411 -23.12 -18.28 -19.85
C GLY A 411 -23.30 -19.78 -19.61
N SER A 412 -23.31 -20.21 -18.35
CA SER A 412 -23.45 -21.61 -17.96
C SER A 412 -24.92 -22.00 -17.76
N HIS A 413 -25.24 -23.29 -17.99
CA HIS A 413 -26.49 -23.91 -17.65
C HIS A 413 -26.46 -24.63 -16.28
N ASN A 414 -25.27 -24.72 -15.66
CA ASN A 414 -25.05 -25.47 -14.40
C ASN A 414 -25.07 -24.56 -13.15
N ASN A 415 -25.70 -23.39 -13.25
CA ASN A 415 -25.80 -22.46 -12.12
C ASN A 415 -26.62 -23.05 -10.97
N ASN A 416 -26.20 -22.81 -9.74
CA ASN A 416 -26.93 -23.21 -8.54
C ASN A 416 -27.51 -21.99 -7.81
N PHE A 417 -28.81 -21.71 -8.03
CA PHE A 417 -29.57 -20.64 -7.38
C PHE A 417 -30.35 -21.13 -6.15
N THR A 418 -29.93 -22.21 -5.51
CA THR A 418 -30.57 -22.71 -4.30
C THR A 418 -30.25 -21.81 -3.12
N ALA A 419 -31.27 -21.15 -2.56
CA ALA A 419 -31.18 -20.41 -1.31
C ALA A 419 -31.85 -21.16 -0.16
N GLU A 420 -31.52 -20.86 1.08
CA GLU A 420 -32.15 -21.45 2.24
C GLU A 420 -33.61 -20.96 2.39
N ASN A 421 -34.57 -21.89 2.29
CA ASN A 421 -35.99 -21.55 2.28
C ASN A 421 -36.61 -21.47 3.69
N GLY A 422 -35.91 -21.91 4.75
CA GLY A 422 -36.47 -22.02 6.09
C GLY A 422 -36.62 -20.70 6.85
N ARG A 423 -35.81 -19.71 6.56
CA ARG A 423 -35.76 -18.38 7.19
C ARG A 423 -35.35 -17.26 6.24
N GLY A 424 -35.43 -17.47 4.92
CA GLY A 424 -34.98 -16.50 3.92
C GLY A 424 -35.86 -16.47 2.69
N PHE A 425 -35.62 -15.51 1.81
CA PHE A 425 -36.31 -15.34 0.56
C PHE A 425 -35.71 -16.24 -0.53
N PRO A 426 -36.56 -16.96 -1.32
CA PRO A 426 -36.09 -17.80 -2.41
C PRO A 426 -35.68 -16.96 -3.63
N ILE A 427 -34.80 -17.50 -4.45
CA ILE A 427 -34.51 -16.97 -5.78
C ILE A 427 -35.53 -17.59 -6.77
N TYR A 428 -36.50 -16.78 -7.19
CA TYR A 428 -37.51 -17.21 -8.16
C TYR A 428 -36.88 -17.35 -9.55
N ARG A 429 -37.26 -18.44 -10.27
CA ARG A 429 -36.64 -18.80 -11.56
C ARG A 429 -37.67 -18.84 -12.68
N ASN A 430 -37.24 -18.46 -13.86
CA ASN A 430 -38.00 -18.58 -15.10
C ASN A 430 -37.95 -20.02 -15.66
N LEU A 431 -38.67 -20.27 -16.79
CA LEU A 431 -38.71 -21.62 -17.41
C LEU A 431 -37.34 -22.14 -17.91
N LYS A 432 -36.35 -21.28 -18.03
CA LYS A 432 -34.96 -21.67 -18.38
C LYS A 432 -34.09 -21.97 -17.17
N GLY A 433 -34.65 -21.91 -15.95
CA GLY A 433 -33.94 -22.15 -14.69
C GLY A 433 -33.10 -20.95 -14.20
N LEU A 434 -33.16 -19.80 -14.86
CA LEU A 434 -32.48 -18.56 -14.49
C LEU A 434 -33.36 -17.71 -13.57
N PRO A 435 -32.80 -16.78 -12.77
CA PRO A 435 -33.60 -15.80 -12.04
C PRO A 435 -34.56 -15.04 -12.97
N LEU A 436 -35.67 -14.53 -12.42
CA LEU A 436 -36.68 -13.81 -13.21
C LEU A 436 -36.05 -12.60 -13.90
N GLY A 437 -36.47 -12.31 -15.14
CA GLY A 437 -35.93 -11.24 -15.96
C GLY A 437 -34.59 -11.55 -16.64
N CYS A 438 -33.95 -12.66 -16.34
CA CYS A 438 -32.62 -12.99 -16.83
C CYS A 438 -32.60 -13.88 -18.06
N THR A 439 -31.53 -13.78 -18.88
CA THR A 439 -31.34 -14.55 -20.10
C THR A 439 -29.93 -15.14 -20.21
N PHE A 440 -29.76 -16.07 -21.17
CA PHE A 440 -28.45 -16.62 -21.52
C PHE A 440 -27.70 -15.73 -22.50
N LEU A 441 -26.36 -15.71 -22.35
CA LEU A 441 -25.44 -15.15 -23.35
C LEU A 441 -25.61 -15.83 -24.70
N THR A 442 -25.69 -15.04 -25.75
CA THR A 442 -25.69 -15.55 -27.12
C THR A 442 -24.31 -16.13 -27.51
N PRO A 443 -24.23 -16.99 -28.53
CA PRO A 443 -22.95 -17.47 -29.07
C PRO A 443 -22.01 -16.33 -29.48
N ALA A 444 -22.55 -15.23 -30.00
CA ALA A 444 -21.79 -14.04 -30.39
C ALA A 444 -21.18 -13.34 -29.15
N HIS A 445 -21.96 -13.17 -28.08
CA HIS A 445 -21.47 -12.64 -26.80
C HIS A 445 -20.35 -13.49 -26.20
N LYS A 446 -20.51 -14.83 -26.20
CA LYS A 446 -19.48 -15.75 -25.69
C LYS A 446 -18.18 -15.69 -26.50
N LYS A 447 -18.28 -15.54 -27.81
CA LYS A 447 -17.12 -15.39 -28.69
C LYS A 447 -16.39 -14.08 -28.46
N TYR A 448 -17.12 -12.97 -28.33
CA TYR A 448 -16.55 -11.64 -28.05
C TYR A 448 -15.77 -11.65 -26.74
N LEU A 449 -16.40 -12.10 -25.64
CA LEU A 449 -15.75 -12.22 -24.35
C LEU A 449 -14.50 -13.11 -24.41
N GLY A 450 -14.58 -14.25 -25.12
CA GLY A 450 -13.43 -15.16 -25.31
C GLY A 450 -12.23 -14.46 -25.94
N ASN A 451 -12.45 -13.66 -26.98
CA ASN A 451 -11.37 -12.94 -27.66
C ASN A 451 -10.73 -11.87 -26.77
N ILE A 452 -11.55 -11.09 -26.05
CA ILE A 452 -11.03 -10.05 -25.17
C ILE A 452 -10.24 -10.65 -24.00
N PHE A 453 -10.77 -11.66 -23.35
CA PHE A 453 -10.07 -12.29 -22.22
C PHE A 453 -8.77 -12.99 -22.65
N GLN A 454 -8.71 -13.55 -23.85
CA GLN A 454 -7.46 -14.06 -24.40
C GLN A 454 -6.42 -12.94 -24.58
N ALA A 455 -6.85 -11.78 -25.14
CA ALA A 455 -5.94 -10.64 -25.30
C ALA A 455 -5.43 -10.10 -23.95
N VAL A 456 -6.29 -10.09 -22.94
CA VAL A 456 -5.94 -9.70 -21.59
C VAL A 456 -4.93 -10.66 -20.95
N GLU A 457 -5.14 -11.98 -21.07
CA GLU A 457 -4.23 -13.01 -20.57
C GLU A 457 -2.85 -12.88 -21.20
N GLU A 458 -2.78 -12.63 -22.52
CA GLU A 458 -1.52 -12.38 -23.21
C GLU A 458 -0.79 -11.14 -22.67
N ILE A 459 -1.51 -10.06 -22.37
CA ILE A 459 -0.95 -8.82 -21.80
C ILE A 459 -0.51 -9.05 -20.37
N SER A 460 -1.32 -9.71 -19.54
CA SER A 460 -0.99 -10.01 -18.15
C SER A 460 0.27 -10.87 -18.05
N ASN A 461 0.38 -11.89 -18.88
CA ASN A 461 1.57 -12.74 -18.92
C ASN A 461 2.83 -11.97 -19.36
N LYS A 462 2.72 -11.04 -20.31
CA LYS A 462 3.83 -10.17 -20.68
C LYS A 462 4.23 -9.25 -19.54
N ASN A 463 3.27 -8.66 -18.81
CA ASN A 463 3.53 -7.83 -17.64
C ASN A 463 4.30 -8.60 -16.55
N LYS A 464 3.92 -9.85 -16.27
CA LYS A 464 4.63 -10.70 -15.28
C LYS A 464 6.08 -10.99 -15.68
N ILE A 465 6.37 -11.14 -16.98
CA ILE A 465 7.71 -11.51 -17.49
C ILE A 465 8.61 -10.28 -17.65
N HIS A 466 8.09 -9.13 -18.09
CA HIS A 466 8.87 -7.97 -18.51
C HIS A 466 8.88 -6.80 -17.52
N ALA A 467 7.95 -6.78 -16.57
CA ALA A 467 7.79 -5.68 -15.60
C ALA A 467 9.05 -5.32 -14.80
N PRO A 468 9.93 -6.25 -14.39
CA PRO A 468 11.11 -5.89 -13.62
C PRO A 468 12.17 -5.08 -14.40
N HIS A 469 12.11 -5.06 -15.74
CA HIS A 469 13.24 -4.63 -16.55
C HIS A 469 12.99 -3.42 -17.47
N ASN A 470 11.73 -3.06 -17.78
CA ASN A 470 11.42 -1.94 -18.69
C ASN A 470 10.19 -1.12 -18.23
N PRO A 471 10.39 0.06 -17.60
CA PRO A 471 9.29 0.90 -17.10
C PRO A 471 8.36 1.43 -18.20
N GLU A 472 8.87 1.72 -19.41
CA GLU A 472 8.06 2.25 -20.51
C GLU A 472 7.13 1.17 -21.08
N GLU A 473 7.66 -0.03 -21.33
CA GLU A 473 6.85 -1.17 -21.79
C GLU A 473 5.78 -1.54 -20.77
N THR A 474 6.12 -1.45 -19.48
CA THR A 474 5.20 -1.70 -18.37
C THR A 474 4.04 -0.69 -18.34
N LYS A 475 4.33 0.58 -18.60
CA LYS A 475 3.31 1.63 -18.69
C LYS A 475 2.38 1.40 -19.87
N GLU A 476 2.92 1.08 -21.05
CA GLU A 476 2.14 0.78 -22.26
C GLU A 476 1.19 -0.42 -22.05
N LEU A 477 1.67 -1.50 -21.41
CA LEU A 477 0.85 -2.68 -21.10
C LEU A 477 -0.27 -2.35 -20.11
N SER A 478 0.01 -1.50 -19.11
CA SER A 478 -1.02 -1.07 -18.14
C SER A 478 -2.08 -0.17 -18.78
N GLU A 479 -1.69 0.75 -19.67
CA GLU A 479 -2.61 1.59 -20.43
C GLU A 479 -3.51 0.73 -21.35
N LYS A 480 -2.94 -0.31 -21.93
CA LYS A 480 -3.69 -1.25 -22.79
C LYS A 480 -4.69 -2.09 -22.00
N LEU A 481 -4.32 -2.57 -20.81
CA LEU A 481 -5.25 -3.25 -19.91
C LEU A 481 -6.42 -2.33 -19.52
N ARG A 482 -6.12 -1.09 -19.13
CA ARG A 482 -7.15 -0.10 -18.81
C ARG A 482 -8.10 0.18 -19.95
N SER A 483 -7.58 0.27 -21.18
CA SER A 483 -8.41 0.43 -22.38
C SER A 483 -9.33 -0.76 -22.63
N LEU A 484 -8.84 -2.00 -22.42
CA LEU A 484 -9.67 -3.21 -22.56
C LEU A 484 -10.72 -3.31 -21.44
N THR A 485 -10.40 -2.90 -20.24
CA THR A 485 -11.34 -2.81 -19.11
C THR A 485 -12.49 -1.87 -19.49
N GLN A 486 -12.18 -0.68 -19.97
CA GLN A 486 -13.20 0.29 -20.40
C GLN A 486 -14.06 -0.25 -21.55
N GLU A 487 -13.45 -0.88 -22.58
CA GLU A 487 -14.17 -1.50 -23.68
C GLU A 487 -15.15 -2.58 -23.18
N LEU A 488 -14.75 -3.41 -22.21
CA LEU A 488 -15.61 -4.42 -21.60
C LEU A 488 -16.81 -3.78 -20.86
N HIS A 489 -16.61 -2.71 -20.12
CA HIS A 489 -17.70 -2.01 -19.43
C HIS A 489 -18.69 -1.41 -20.42
N GLU A 490 -18.22 -0.68 -21.43
CA GLU A 490 -19.08 -0.12 -22.48
C GLU A 490 -19.86 -1.19 -23.25
N TRP A 491 -19.22 -2.34 -23.51
CA TRP A 491 -19.87 -3.46 -24.17
C TRP A 491 -20.93 -4.09 -23.27
N ARG A 492 -20.63 -4.32 -21.96
CA ARG A 492 -21.56 -4.86 -20.97
C ARG A 492 -22.83 -3.99 -20.91
N GLU A 493 -22.69 -2.67 -20.77
CA GLU A 493 -23.83 -1.75 -20.72
C GLU A 493 -24.78 -1.91 -21.93
N LYS A 494 -24.20 -2.04 -23.12
CA LYS A 494 -24.97 -2.23 -24.35
C LYS A 494 -25.73 -3.56 -24.39
N VAL A 495 -25.12 -4.65 -23.92
CA VAL A 495 -25.74 -5.98 -24.04
C VAL A 495 -26.68 -6.33 -22.89
N THR A 496 -26.54 -5.67 -21.74
CA THR A 496 -27.40 -5.85 -20.58
C THR A 496 -28.61 -4.89 -20.60
N ALA A 497 -28.56 -3.82 -21.35
CA ALA A 497 -29.73 -2.95 -21.58
C ALA A 497 -30.85 -3.72 -22.26
N VAL A 498 -32.07 -3.65 -21.71
CA VAL A 498 -33.28 -4.18 -22.36
C VAL A 498 -33.89 -3.03 -23.12
N GLU A 499 -34.03 -3.19 -24.47
CA GLU A 499 -34.78 -2.24 -25.28
C GLU A 499 -36.21 -2.19 -24.71
N GLY A 500 -36.62 -1.02 -24.21
CA GLY A 500 -38.01 -0.80 -23.77
C GLY A 500 -38.96 -0.97 -24.97
N ASN A 501 -39.88 -1.92 -24.84
CA ASN A 501 -40.98 -2.09 -25.77
C ASN A 501 -41.97 -0.94 -25.65
#